data_cc4c77e8127beddd649c93ac6f174dc8
#
_entry.id   cc4c77e8127beddd649c93ac6f174dc8
#
_cell.length_a   1.000
_cell.length_b   1.000
_cell.length_c   1.000
_cell.angle_alpha   90.00
_cell.angle_beta   90.00
_cell.angle_gamma   90.00
#
_symmetry.space_group_name_H-M   'P 1'
#
loop_
_entity.id
_entity.type
_entity.pdbx_description
1 polymer ?
#
loop_
_entity_poly.entity_id
_entity_poly.type
_entity_poly.pdbx_seq_one_letter_code
_entity_poly.pdbx_strand_id
1 'polypeptide(L)'
;MRTFTTLTLLFLFSGLLYAEEAKNLTADKERIIKTVRFLSEDLFPRSVSPENKVKTIDYVTKSLAATGLEVTHDEFAVKTVLCAPDFPTSGFKDESIVVEVRRDPVPSINIHALKKGKGNKRIVVAAHYDIVPRSPGADDNASGIAAIIEMAYMLKETPQLNCDVEFVSYDLEENGLYGSRYHAKKLKKQNVDVVCMFSLDMVGYYSDEENSQEFPVGGMNSLYGTKGDGLAMIGRPQDFRLIVSAQKAFQAATTLKIVPLPAPPGMDILLSRSDHAPFWWEGYPALFFSDTAEFRNKNYHKSTDTWDTLDYDRLTQVPVGLFHILLSIDAAHAPK
;
A
#
# COMPACT_ATOMS: atom_id res chain seq x y z
N MET A 1 -21.97 35.41 27.09
CA MET A 1 -21.01 34.32 27.36
C MET A 1 -21.70 32.96 27.49
N ARG A 2 -22.45 32.48 26.48
CA ARG A 2 -23.10 31.13 26.52
C ARG A 2 -23.14 30.41 25.18
N THR A 3 -22.39 30.84 24.16
CA THR A 3 -22.41 30.26 22.79
C THR A 3 -21.18 29.47 22.41
N PHE A 4 -20.12 29.43 23.25
CA PHE A 4 -18.89 28.72 22.95
C PHE A 4 -18.86 27.27 23.43
N THR A 5 -19.71 26.89 24.37
CA THR A 5 -19.69 25.54 25.01
C THR A 5 -20.45 24.50 24.21
N THR A 6 -21.40 24.87 23.38
CA THR A 6 -22.26 23.93 22.64
C THR A 6 -21.57 23.42 21.35
N LEU A 7 -20.73 24.21 20.73
CA LEU A 7 -20.02 23.83 19.51
C LEU A 7 -18.91 22.78 19.82
N THR A 8 -18.21 22.96 20.93
CA THR A 8 -17.11 22.05 21.35
C THR A 8 -17.63 20.66 21.74
N LEU A 9 -18.84 20.56 22.29
CA LEU A 9 -19.45 19.27 22.61
C LEU A 9 -19.92 18.50 21.37
N LEU A 10 -20.40 19.17 20.33
CA LEU A 10 -20.80 18.50 19.07
C LEU A 10 -19.60 17.89 18.32
N PHE A 11 -18.44 18.56 18.35
CA PHE A 11 -17.22 18.03 17.74
C PHE A 11 -16.64 16.82 18.48
N LEU A 12 -16.75 16.81 19.81
CA LEU A 12 -16.35 15.65 20.62
C LEU A 12 -17.28 14.45 20.42
N PHE A 13 -18.58 14.70 20.22
CA PHE A 13 -19.58 13.63 20.00
C PHE A 13 -19.46 12.99 18.62
N SER A 14 -19.17 13.77 17.57
CA SER A 14 -18.96 13.23 16.22
C SER A 14 -17.68 12.40 16.12
N GLY A 15 -16.60 12.84 16.75
CA GLY A 15 -15.35 12.06 16.83
C GLY A 15 -15.48 10.75 17.65
N LEU A 16 -16.29 10.75 18.70
CA LEU A 16 -16.57 9.56 19.49
C LEU A 16 -17.48 8.56 18.77
N LEU A 17 -18.49 9.02 18.02
CA LEU A 17 -19.34 8.17 17.19
C LEU A 17 -18.54 7.53 16.04
N TYR A 18 -17.65 8.26 15.40
CA TYR A 18 -16.74 7.74 14.37
C TYR A 18 -15.79 6.65 14.92
N ALA A 19 -15.27 6.87 16.13
CA ALA A 19 -14.40 5.91 16.79
C ALA A 19 -15.15 4.65 17.27
N GLU A 20 -16.44 4.75 17.55
CA GLU A 20 -17.27 3.65 18.00
C GLU A 20 -17.79 2.80 16.83
N GLU A 21 -18.19 3.42 15.72
CA GLU A 21 -18.54 2.71 14.48
C GLU A 21 -17.33 2.02 13.85
N ALA A 22 -16.15 2.62 13.91
CA ALA A 22 -14.91 2.04 13.41
C ALA A 22 -14.47 0.78 14.18
N LYS A 23 -14.85 0.64 15.45
CA LYS A 23 -14.48 -0.54 16.26
C LYS A 23 -15.07 -1.87 15.78
N ASN A 24 -16.10 -1.82 14.93
CA ASN A 24 -16.78 -3.01 14.40
C ASN A 24 -16.34 -3.36 12.97
N LEU A 25 -15.41 -2.60 12.37
CA LEU A 25 -14.93 -2.89 11.04
C LEU A 25 -13.98 -4.08 11.08
N THR A 26 -14.29 -5.10 10.30
CA THR A 26 -13.51 -6.32 10.19
C THR A 26 -13.19 -6.58 8.72
N ALA A 27 -12.03 -7.19 8.46
CA ALA A 27 -11.70 -7.70 7.14
C ALA A 27 -12.20 -9.15 7.00
N ASP A 28 -12.58 -9.52 5.79
CA ASP A 28 -13.03 -10.86 5.45
C ASP A 28 -11.81 -11.73 5.07
N LYS A 29 -11.40 -12.59 5.99
CA LYS A 29 -10.26 -13.49 5.82
C LYS A 29 -10.41 -14.40 4.59
N GLU A 30 -11.62 -14.93 4.36
CA GLU A 30 -11.87 -15.83 3.22
C GLU A 30 -11.74 -15.08 1.89
N ARG A 31 -12.18 -13.82 1.82
CA ARG A 31 -12.01 -12.98 0.63
C ARG A 31 -10.54 -12.65 0.40
N ILE A 32 -9.76 -12.39 1.45
CA ILE A 32 -8.31 -12.20 1.35
C ILE A 32 -7.65 -13.45 0.77
N ILE A 33 -7.88 -14.63 1.37
CA ILE A 33 -7.34 -15.91 0.89
C ILE A 33 -7.69 -16.14 -0.57
N LYS A 34 -8.98 -15.97 -0.91
CA LYS A 34 -9.46 -16.15 -2.28
C LYS A 34 -8.77 -15.20 -3.26
N THR A 35 -8.59 -13.94 -2.88
CA THR A 35 -7.94 -12.93 -3.73
C THR A 35 -6.47 -13.27 -3.96
N VAL A 36 -5.73 -13.55 -2.89
CA VAL A 36 -4.31 -13.92 -2.99
C VAL A 36 -4.13 -15.18 -3.83
N ARG A 37 -4.90 -16.22 -3.55
CA ARG A 37 -4.83 -17.48 -4.29
C ARG A 37 -5.16 -17.30 -5.76
N PHE A 38 -6.25 -16.60 -6.08
CA PHE A 38 -6.67 -16.37 -7.46
C PHE A 38 -5.59 -15.62 -8.26
N LEU A 39 -5.00 -14.57 -7.68
CA LEU A 39 -3.97 -13.78 -8.34
C LEU A 39 -2.65 -14.55 -8.49
N SER A 40 -2.25 -15.36 -7.51
CA SER A 40 -0.94 -16.02 -7.49
C SER A 40 -0.93 -17.43 -8.07
N GLU A 41 -2.04 -18.16 -8.01
CA GLU A 41 -2.14 -19.54 -8.51
C GLU A 41 -2.92 -19.60 -9.83
N ASP A 42 -4.19 -19.12 -9.84
CA ASP A 42 -5.07 -19.28 -11.01
C ASP A 42 -4.67 -18.37 -12.18
N LEU A 43 -4.16 -17.17 -11.90
CA LEU A 43 -3.72 -16.20 -12.90
C LEU A 43 -2.19 -16.17 -13.14
N PHE A 44 -1.42 -17.06 -12.51
CA PHE A 44 0.02 -17.10 -12.77
C PHE A 44 0.33 -17.49 -14.23
N PRO A 45 1.22 -16.78 -14.91
CA PRO A 45 1.93 -15.54 -14.56
C PRO A 45 1.10 -14.28 -14.93
N ARG A 46 0.47 -13.63 -13.92
CA ARG A 46 -0.61 -12.64 -14.08
C ARG A 46 -0.28 -11.38 -14.90
N SER A 47 0.96 -10.94 -14.89
CA SER A 47 1.37 -9.74 -15.66
C SER A 47 2.28 -10.06 -16.85
N VAL A 48 2.81 -11.29 -16.92
CA VAL A 48 3.71 -11.73 -18.00
C VAL A 48 2.94 -12.29 -19.19
N SER A 49 1.89 -13.08 -18.93
CA SER A 49 0.97 -13.55 -19.97
C SER A 49 -0.01 -12.43 -20.34
N PRO A 50 -0.09 -12.01 -21.62
CA PRO A 50 -1.06 -11.00 -22.05
C PRO A 50 -2.50 -11.35 -21.67
N GLU A 51 -2.89 -12.61 -21.80
CA GLU A 51 -4.23 -13.09 -21.45
C GLU A 51 -4.48 -12.96 -19.93
N ASN A 52 -3.53 -13.41 -19.12
CA ASN A 52 -3.67 -13.35 -17.66
C ASN A 52 -3.57 -11.91 -17.14
N LYS A 53 -2.79 -11.03 -17.79
CA LYS A 53 -2.77 -9.59 -17.48
C LYS A 53 -4.16 -8.98 -17.67
N VAL A 54 -4.84 -9.26 -18.77
CA VAL A 54 -6.23 -8.79 -19.00
C VAL A 54 -7.18 -9.33 -17.95
N LYS A 55 -7.08 -10.61 -17.59
CA LYS A 55 -7.91 -11.21 -16.52
C LYS A 55 -7.63 -10.62 -15.15
N THR A 56 -6.36 -10.28 -14.87
CA THR A 56 -5.96 -9.63 -13.62
C THR A 56 -6.57 -8.23 -13.51
N ILE A 57 -6.46 -7.43 -14.57
CA ILE A 57 -7.07 -6.09 -14.64
C ILE A 57 -8.59 -6.19 -14.44
N ASP A 58 -9.25 -7.14 -15.14
CA ASP A 58 -10.70 -7.37 -15.00
C ASP A 58 -11.08 -7.78 -13.57
N TYR A 59 -10.32 -8.69 -12.96
CA TYR A 59 -10.58 -9.14 -11.59
C TYR A 59 -10.47 -8.01 -10.57
N VAL A 60 -9.37 -7.26 -10.61
CA VAL A 60 -9.15 -6.14 -9.68
C VAL A 60 -10.19 -5.05 -9.88
N THR A 61 -10.49 -4.71 -11.16
CA THR A 61 -11.54 -3.74 -11.51
C THR A 61 -12.89 -4.15 -10.94
N LYS A 62 -13.31 -5.40 -11.15
CA LYS A 62 -14.59 -5.91 -10.64
C LYS A 62 -14.64 -5.97 -9.12
N SER A 63 -13.53 -6.36 -8.48
CA SER A 63 -13.44 -6.43 -7.02
C SER A 63 -13.59 -5.05 -6.38
N LEU A 64 -12.94 -4.03 -6.93
CA LEU A 64 -13.09 -2.66 -6.47
C LEU A 64 -14.48 -2.08 -6.79
N ALA A 65 -15.02 -2.34 -7.99
CA ALA A 65 -16.35 -1.88 -8.38
C ALA A 65 -17.47 -2.50 -7.51
N ALA A 66 -17.30 -3.73 -7.03
CA ALA A 66 -18.24 -4.39 -6.11
C ALA A 66 -18.38 -3.66 -4.76
N THR A 67 -17.42 -2.80 -4.41
CA THR A 67 -17.50 -1.93 -3.24
C THR A 67 -18.37 -0.69 -3.47
N GLY A 68 -18.85 -0.46 -4.69
CA GLY A 68 -19.65 0.71 -5.06
C GLY A 68 -18.82 1.95 -5.36
N LEU A 69 -17.50 1.83 -5.43
CA LEU A 69 -16.61 2.93 -5.83
C LEU A 69 -16.64 3.14 -7.35
N GLU A 70 -16.40 4.38 -7.77
CA GLU A 70 -16.18 4.69 -9.19
C GLU A 70 -14.78 4.19 -9.60
N VAL A 71 -14.74 3.22 -10.53
CA VAL A 71 -13.49 2.63 -11.01
C VAL A 71 -13.15 3.20 -12.38
N THR A 72 -11.92 3.67 -12.51
CA THR A 72 -11.37 4.20 -13.76
C THR A 72 -10.00 3.59 -14.05
N HIS A 73 -9.57 3.66 -15.31
CA HIS A 73 -8.27 3.17 -15.74
C HIS A 73 -7.44 4.33 -16.27
N ASP A 74 -6.17 4.38 -15.83
CA ASP A 74 -5.16 5.25 -16.42
C ASP A 74 -4.24 4.39 -17.28
N GLU A 75 -4.41 4.48 -18.59
CA GLU A 75 -3.49 3.88 -19.55
C GLU A 75 -2.26 4.78 -19.72
N PHE A 76 -1.09 4.19 -19.61
CA PHE A 76 0.18 4.90 -19.83
C PHE A 76 1.15 4.09 -20.67
N ALA A 77 2.00 4.80 -21.40
CA ALA A 77 3.02 4.18 -22.22
C ALA A 77 4.40 4.38 -21.61
N VAL A 78 5.17 3.31 -21.58
CA VAL A 78 6.58 3.34 -21.18
C VAL A 78 7.43 3.16 -22.42
N LYS A 79 8.34 4.11 -22.68
CA LYS A 79 9.23 4.04 -23.85
C LYS A 79 10.30 2.97 -23.71
N THR A 80 10.61 2.59 -22.49
CA THR A 80 11.65 1.63 -22.15
C THR A 80 11.25 0.92 -20.86
N VAL A 81 11.19 -0.40 -20.90
CA VAL A 81 10.96 -1.23 -19.71
C VAL A 81 12.31 -1.81 -19.29
N LEU A 82 12.75 -1.50 -18.10
CA LEU A 82 13.92 -2.12 -17.50
C LEU A 82 13.48 -3.47 -16.93
N CYS A 83 13.79 -4.55 -17.60
CA CYS A 83 13.74 -5.89 -17.00
C CYS A 83 15.11 -6.15 -16.39
N ALA A 84 15.32 -5.83 -15.12
CA ALA A 84 16.53 -6.21 -14.42
C ALA A 84 16.24 -7.44 -13.58
N PRO A 85 16.99 -8.54 -13.74
CA PRO A 85 16.91 -9.69 -12.84
C PRO A 85 17.46 -9.39 -11.44
N ASP A 86 18.28 -8.36 -11.29
CA ASP A 86 18.86 -7.93 -10.03
C ASP A 86 19.07 -6.41 -10.07
N PHE A 87 18.16 -5.68 -9.43
CA PHE A 87 18.29 -4.24 -9.30
C PHE A 87 19.52 -3.90 -8.44
N PRO A 88 20.53 -3.19 -8.97
CA PRO A 88 21.50 -2.55 -8.12
C PRO A 88 20.79 -1.43 -7.34
N THR A 89 20.90 -1.49 -6.04
CA THR A 89 20.31 -0.56 -5.07
C THR A 89 20.85 0.89 -5.15
N SER A 90 21.52 1.27 -6.21
CA SER A 90 22.15 2.57 -6.36
C SER A 90 21.51 3.37 -7.51
N GLY A 91 20.64 4.29 -7.13
CA GLY A 91 20.49 5.56 -7.82
C GLY A 91 19.58 5.63 -9.04
N PHE A 92 18.28 5.55 -8.86
CA PHE A 92 17.26 5.83 -9.89
C PHE A 92 17.21 7.29 -10.41
N LYS A 93 18.27 8.05 -10.30
CA LYS A 93 18.36 9.40 -10.90
C LYS A 93 18.86 9.40 -12.35
N ASP A 94 19.32 8.26 -12.86
CA ASP A 94 19.88 8.19 -14.20
C ASP A 94 18.84 7.63 -15.20
N GLU A 95 18.32 8.50 -16.05
CA GLU A 95 17.40 8.16 -17.14
C GLU A 95 18.08 7.37 -18.28
N SER A 96 19.36 7.04 -18.13
CA SER A 96 20.22 6.53 -19.21
C SER A 96 20.36 5.00 -19.29
N ILE A 97 19.82 4.21 -18.35
CA ILE A 97 19.95 2.75 -18.42
C ILE A 97 18.82 2.17 -19.27
N VAL A 98 19.12 1.95 -20.54
CA VAL A 98 18.24 1.25 -21.49
C VAL A 98 18.64 -0.23 -21.53
N VAL A 99 17.77 -1.15 -21.13
CA VAL A 99 18.10 -2.58 -21.18
C VAL A 99 17.21 -3.40 -22.11
N GLU A 100 15.96 -3.11 -22.38
CA GLU A 100 15.23 -3.77 -23.46
C GLU A 100 13.85 -3.13 -23.69
N VAL A 101 13.49 -2.96 -24.97
CA VAL A 101 12.15 -2.50 -25.33
C VAL A 101 11.25 -3.73 -25.45
N ARG A 102 10.48 -4.06 -24.42
CA ARG A 102 9.32 -4.95 -24.57
C ARG A 102 8.14 -4.13 -25.09
N ARG A 103 7.68 -4.46 -26.28
CA ARG A 103 6.35 -4.06 -26.74
C ARG A 103 5.38 -5.07 -26.18
N ASP A 104 4.86 -4.84 -24.98
CA ASP A 104 3.77 -5.63 -24.48
C ASP A 104 2.54 -5.39 -25.38
N PRO A 105 1.87 -6.46 -25.83
CA PRO A 105 0.63 -6.33 -26.61
C PRO A 105 -0.54 -5.80 -25.78
N VAL A 106 -0.41 -5.77 -24.46
CA VAL A 106 -1.41 -5.22 -23.53
C VAL A 106 -0.85 -3.93 -22.94
N PRO A 107 -1.59 -2.81 -23.00
CA PRO A 107 -1.14 -1.53 -22.46
C PRO A 107 -0.91 -1.62 -20.95
N SER A 108 -0.04 -0.75 -20.43
CA SER A 108 0.15 -0.59 -19.00
C SER A 108 -0.99 0.24 -18.42
N ILE A 109 -1.64 -0.28 -17.38
CA ILE A 109 -2.86 0.29 -16.84
C ILE A 109 -2.77 0.37 -15.32
N ASN A 110 -2.92 1.58 -14.76
CA ASN A 110 -3.24 1.73 -13.35
C ASN A 110 -4.77 1.67 -13.17
N ILE A 111 -5.22 0.94 -12.16
CA ILE A 111 -6.65 0.79 -11.84
C ILE A 111 -6.93 1.67 -10.64
N HIS A 112 -7.84 2.61 -10.77
CA HIS A 112 -8.21 3.58 -9.76
C HIS A 112 -9.63 3.35 -9.26
N ALA A 113 -9.85 3.41 -7.95
CA ALA A 113 -11.18 3.40 -7.35
C ALA A 113 -11.30 4.57 -6.38
N LEU A 114 -12.20 5.51 -6.65
CA LEU A 114 -12.29 6.78 -5.96
C LEU A 114 -13.61 6.92 -5.20
N LYS A 115 -13.53 7.29 -3.91
CA LYS A 115 -14.63 7.83 -3.11
C LYS A 115 -14.40 9.32 -2.85
N LYS A 116 -15.30 10.16 -3.29
CA LYS A 116 -15.25 11.60 -3.04
C LYS A 116 -15.55 11.92 -1.58
N GLY A 117 -14.67 12.75 -0.99
CA GLY A 117 -14.86 13.36 0.31
C GLY A 117 -15.64 14.67 0.26
N LYS A 118 -15.74 15.35 1.40
CA LYS A 118 -16.36 16.68 1.53
C LYS A 118 -15.40 17.80 1.09
N GLY A 119 -14.09 17.56 1.17
CA GLY A 119 -13.04 18.52 0.84
C GLY A 119 -12.36 18.20 -0.49
N ASN A 120 -11.20 18.82 -0.70
CA ASN A 120 -10.37 18.66 -1.91
C ASN A 120 -9.03 17.96 -1.65
N LYS A 121 -8.79 17.51 -0.43
CA LYS A 121 -7.60 16.75 -0.04
C LYS A 121 -7.79 15.30 -0.36
N ARG A 122 -6.68 14.59 -0.60
CA ARG A 122 -6.73 13.18 -1.00
C ARG A 122 -5.81 12.31 -0.15
N ILE A 123 -6.32 11.14 0.22
CA ILE A 123 -5.55 10.01 0.73
C ILE A 123 -5.48 8.98 -0.39
N VAL A 124 -4.28 8.53 -0.73
CA VAL A 124 -4.04 7.47 -1.71
C VAL A 124 -3.65 6.21 -0.98
N VAL A 125 -4.24 5.06 -1.34
CA VAL A 125 -3.90 3.74 -0.80
C VAL A 125 -3.60 2.83 -1.97
N ALA A 126 -2.39 2.26 -2.05
CA ALA A 126 -1.98 1.56 -3.25
C ALA A 126 -1.18 0.28 -2.98
N ALA A 127 -1.26 -0.62 -3.96
CA ALA A 127 -0.44 -1.82 -4.11
C ALA A 127 -0.24 -2.08 -5.61
N HIS A 128 0.85 -2.75 -6.00
CA HIS A 128 1.04 -3.14 -7.40
C HIS A 128 0.45 -4.53 -7.68
N TYR A 129 0.03 -4.77 -8.93
CA TYR A 129 -0.53 -6.06 -9.33
C TYR A 129 0.38 -6.87 -10.26
N ASP A 130 1.43 -6.26 -10.80
CA ASP A 130 2.44 -6.96 -11.61
C ASP A 130 3.33 -7.86 -10.75
N ILE A 131 4.14 -8.67 -11.39
CA ILE A 131 5.04 -9.66 -10.75
C ILE A 131 6.33 -9.77 -11.55
N VAL A 132 7.39 -10.22 -10.90
CA VAL A 132 8.57 -10.74 -11.60
C VAL A 132 8.22 -12.06 -12.33
N PRO A 133 8.82 -12.34 -13.51
CA PRO A 133 8.35 -13.42 -14.41
C PRO A 133 8.29 -14.84 -13.83
N ARG A 134 9.00 -15.15 -12.77
CA ARG A 134 9.12 -16.50 -12.21
C ARG A 134 8.50 -16.65 -10.82
N SER A 135 7.99 -15.58 -10.23
CA SER A 135 7.33 -15.59 -8.94
C SER A 135 5.81 -15.65 -9.13
N PRO A 136 5.10 -16.54 -8.43
CA PRO A 136 3.65 -16.46 -8.33
C PRO A 136 3.17 -15.14 -7.73
N GLY A 137 3.98 -14.52 -6.88
CA GLY A 137 3.73 -13.20 -6.30
C GLY A 137 2.55 -13.20 -5.34
N ALA A 138 2.51 -14.18 -4.44
CA ALA A 138 1.44 -14.25 -3.45
C ALA A 138 1.61 -13.17 -2.40
N ASP A 139 2.81 -13.04 -1.85
CA ASP A 139 3.14 -11.93 -0.98
C ASP A 139 3.47 -10.69 -1.80
N ASP A 140 4.21 -10.86 -2.88
CA ASP A 140 4.70 -9.82 -3.79
C ASP A 140 3.92 -9.79 -5.13
N ASN A 141 2.77 -9.08 -5.26
CA ASN A 141 2.13 -8.31 -4.21
C ASN A 141 0.61 -8.55 -4.20
N ALA A 142 0.18 -9.84 -4.35
CA ALA A 142 -1.23 -10.17 -4.21
C ALA A 142 -1.75 -9.93 -2.77
N SER A 143 -0.87 -10.00 -1.76
CA SER A 143 -1.19 -9.67 -0.37
C SER A 143 -1.61 -8.20 -0.22
N GLY A 144 -0.87 -7.28 -0.83
CA GLY A 144 -1.20 -5.85 -0.86
C GLY A 144 -2.50 -5.57 -1.63
N ILE A 145 -2.70 -6.21 -2.79
CA ILE A 145 -3.96 -6.08 -3.56
C ILE A 145 -5.15 -6.57 -2.74
N ALA A 146 -5.04 -7.70 -2.05
CA ALA A 146 -6.11 -8.19 -1.19
C ALA A 146 -6.42 -7.21 -0.05
N ALA A 147 -5.39 -6.63 0.56
CA ALA A 147 -5.55 -5.66 1.64
C ALA A 147 -6.26 -4.38 1.17
N ILE A 148 -5.89 -3.81 0.00
CA ILE A 148 -6.57 -2.60 -0.50
C ILE A 148 -8.03 -2.87 -0.90
N ILE A 149 -8.35 -4.06 -1.42
CA ILE A 149 -9.73 -4.46 -1.70
C ILE A 149 -10.54 -4.52 -0.39
N GLU A 150 -10.00 -5.09 0.68
CA GLU A 150 -10.66 -5.10 1.99
C GLU A 150 -10.88 -3.71 2.55
N MET A 151 -9.88 -2.82 2.45
CA MET A 151 -10.04 -1.42 2.86
C MET A 151 -11.14 -0.72 2.05
N ALA A 152 -11.29 -1.03 0.76
CA ALA A 152 -12.36 -0.49 -0.07
C ALA A 152 -13.75 -1.00 0.37
N TYR A 153 -13.88 -2.26 0.81
CA TYR A 153 -15.10 -2.77 1.41
C TYR A 153 -15.45 -2.07 2.73
N MET A 154 -14.45 -1.82 3.60
CA MET A 154 -14.66 -1.06 4.83
C MET A 154 -15.10 0.37 4.53
N LEU A 155 -14.51 0.99 3.49
CA LEU A 155 -14.87 2.35 3.09
C LEU A 155 -16.31 2.47 2.60
N LYS A 156 -16.87 1.41 2.01
CA LYS A 156 -18.28 1.34 1.60
C LYS A 156 -19.21 1.56 2.79
N GLU A 157 -18.90 0.94 3.92
CA GLU A 157 -19.71 0.98 5.14
C GLU A 157 -19.50 2.26 5.96
N THR A 158 -18.58 3.14 5.56
CA THR A 158 -18.31 4.38 6.28
C THR A 158 -19.09 5.57 5.72
N PRO A 159 -19.47 6.55 6.57
CA PRO A 159 -20.00 7.83 6.13
C PRO A 159 -19.04 8.56 5.18
N GLN A 160 -19.53 9.64 4.56
CA GLN A 160 -18.66 10.48 3.70
C GLN A 160 -17.55 11.12 4.52
N LEU A 161 -16.31 10.85 4.14
CA LEU A 161 -15.09 11.36 4.75
C LEU A 161 -14.83 12.83 4.38
N ASN A 162 -13.86 13.46 5.02
CA ASN A 162 -13.43 14.82 4.73
C ASN A 162 -12.50 14.85 3.49
N CYS A 163 -11.64 13.85 3.35
CA CYS A 163 -10.74 13.68 2.22
C CYS A 163 -11.34 12.77 1.15
N ASP A 164 -10.99 13.01 -0.10
CA ASP A 164 -11.10 11.99 -1.14
C ASP A 164 -10.25 10.78 -0.72
N VAL A 165 -10.76 9.57 -0.94
CA VAL A 165 -9.97 8.34 -0.77
C VAL A 165 -9.86 7.63 -2.12
N GLU A 166 -8.64 7.39 -2.55
CA GLU A 166 -8.32 6.76 -3.82
C GLU A 166 -7.52 5.48 -3.59
N PHE A 167 -8.10 4.34 -3.97
CA PHE A 167 -7.37 3.08 -4.06
C PHE A 167 -6.79 2.93 -5.45
N VAL A 168 -5.52 2.52 -5.52
CA VAL A 168 -4.84 2.35 -6.81
C VAL A 168 -4.10 1.01 -6.85
N SER A 169 -4.34 0.25 -7.92
CA SER A 169 -3.53 -0.91 -8.24
C SER A 169 -2.58 -0.55 -9.37
N TYR A 170 -1.29 -0.49 -9.09
CA TYR A 170 -0.26 -0.08 -10.04
C TYR A 170 0.21 -1.22 -10.94
N ASP A 171 0.57 -0.87 -12.16
CA ASP A 171 1.27 -1.73 -13.13
C ASP A 171 2.75 -1.31 -13.22
N LEU A 172 3.61 -2.26 -13.55
CA LEU A 172 5.04 -2.05 -13.79
C LEU A 172 5.80 -1.44 -12.58
N GLU A 173 5.46 -1.86 -11.38
CA GLU A 173 6.26 -1.60 -10.19
C GLU A 173 7.61 -2.28 -10.31
N GLU A 174 7.59 -3.60 -10.59
CA GLU A 174 8.74 -4.50 -10.72
C GLU A 174 9.71 -4.10 -11.84
N ASN A 175 9.26 -3.27 -12.73
CA ASN A 175 10.05 -2.75 -13.85
C ASN A 175 10.63 -1.36 -13.59
N GLY A 176 10.40 -0.76 -12.41
CA GLY A 176 10.94 0.54 -12.03
C GLY A 176 9.90 1.57 -11.61
N LEU A 177 8.85 1.15 -10.91
CA LEU A 177 7.84 2.02 -10.31
C LEU A 177 7.09 2.87 -11.35
N TYR A 178 6.91 2.36 -12.59
CA TYR A 178 6.39 3.21 -13.68
C TYR A 178 4.95 3.66 -13.42
N GLY A 179 4.09 2.78 -12.91
CA GLY A 179 2.70 3.10 -12.61
C GLY A 179 2.57 4.20 -11.56
N SER A 180 3.25 4.06 -10.45
CA SER A 180 3.23 5.06 -9.37
C SER A 180 3.94 6.36 -9.75
N ARG A 181 5.02 6.28 -10.54
CA ARG A 181 5.69 7.49 -11.11
C ARG A 181 4.76 8.27 -12.01
N TYR A 182 4.04 7.58 -12.89
CA TYR A 182 3.05 8.22 -13.75
C TYR A 182 1.96 8.90 -12.91
N HIS A 183 1.40 8.21 -11.91
CA HIS A 183 0.33 8.72 -11.07
C HIS A 183 0.78 9.90 -10.21
N ALA A 184 1.90 9.80 -9.49
CA ALA A 184 2.42 10.89 -8.65
C ALA A 184 2.67 12.17 -9.45
N LYS A 185 3.29 12.07 -10.64
CA LYS A 185 3.48 13.20 -11.56
C LYS A 185 2.17 13.78 -12.06
N LYS A 186 1.17 12.93 -12.38
CA LYS A 186 -0.17 13.37 -12.81
C LYS A 186 -0.85 14.19 -11.71
N LEU A 187 -0.86 13.67 -10.47
CA LEU A 187 -1.43 14.37 -9.32
C LEU A 187 -0.73 15.73 -9.08
N LYS A 188 0.60 15.75 -9.18
CA LYS A 188 1.39 16.99 -9.04
C LYS A 188 1.03 18.04 -10.10
N LYS A 189 0.95 17.61 -11.37
CA LYS A 189 0.55 18.48 -12.49
C LYS A 189 -0.87 19.03 -12.31
N GLN A 190 -1.75 18.25 -11.71
CA GLN A 190 -3.14 18.63 -11.44
C GLN A 190 -3.29 19.44 -10.14
N ASN A 191 -2.21 19.70 -9.40
CA ASN A 191 -2.20 20.37 -8.10
C ASN A 191 -3.14 19.70 -7.07
N VAL A 192 -3.23 18.38 -7.09
CA VAL A 192 -4.00 17.63 -6.08
C VAL A 192 -3.26 17.67 -4.75
N ASP A 193 -3.96 18.03 -3.67
CA ASP A 193 -3.40 18.05 -2.31
C ASP A 193 -3.46 16.64 -1.71
N VAL A 194 -2.40 15.84 -1.94
CA VAL A 194 -2.26 14.50 -1.35
C VAL A 194 -1.70 14.65 0.05
N VAL A 195 -2.53 14.36 1.06
CA VAL A 195 -2.16 14.48 2.48
C VAL A 195 -1.40 13.28 3.00
N CYS A 196 -1.58 12.11 2.40
CA CYS A 196 -0.78 10.93 2.61
C CYS A 196 -1.02 9.90 1.51
N MET A 197 0.04 9.17 1.13
CA MET A 197 -0.05 7.96 0.31
C MET A 197 0.38 6.76 1.15
N PHE A 198 -0.39 5.66 1.09
CA PHE A 198 -0.03 4.36 1.65
C PHE A 198 0.40 3.44 0.52
N SER A 199 1.62 2.93 0.57
CA SER A 199 2.08 1.85 -0.28
C SER A 199 2.07 0.56 0.52
N LEU A 200 1.36 -0.45 0.05
CA LEU A 200 1.33 -1.78 0.62
C LEU A 200 2.09 -2.71 -0.31
N ASP A 201 3.18 -3.28 0.18
CA ASP A 201 4.01 -4.15 -0.64
C ASP A 201 4.66 -5.20 0.23
N MET A 202 4.25 -6.47 0.00
CA MET A 202 4.55 -7.61 0.84
C MET A 202 4.07 -7.39 2.28
N VAL A 203 2.83 -7.75 2.57
CA VAL A 203 2.22 -7.53 3.89
C VAL A 203 1.66 -8.82 4.51
N GLY A 204 2.04 -9.99 3.97
CA GLY A 204 1.44 -11.27 4.31
C GLY A 204 2.34 -12.27 5.04
N TYR A 205 3.66 -12.09 5.09
CA TYR A 205 4.58 -13.08 5.65
C TYR A 205 5.07 -12.69 7.05
N TYR A 206 4.84 -13.58 8.02
CA TYR A 206 5.23 -13.36 9.42
C TYR A 206 5.84 -14.61 10.03
N SER A 207 6.69 -14.42 11.06
CA SER A 207 7.30 -15.52 11.81
C SER A 207 7.58 -15.13 13.26
N ASP A 208 7.26 -16.02 14.20
CA ASP A 208 7.59 -15.88 15.62
C ASP A 208 8.94 -16.51 15.99
N GLU A 209 9.63 -17.10 15.01
CA GLU A 209 10.94 -17.71 15.19
C GLU A 209 12.01 -16.65 15.48
N GLU A 210 12.92 -16.97 16.40
CA GLU A 210 14.09 -16.12 16.64
C GLU A 210 14.97 -16.05 15.39
N ASN A 211 15.53 -14.89 15.10
CA ASN A 211 16.36 -14.61 13.93
C ASN A 211 15.64 -14.78 12.58
N SER A 212 14.31 -14.70 12.58
CA SER A 212 13.51 -14.66 11.36
C SER A 212 13.45 -13.27 10.71
N GLN A 213 13.95 -12.24 11.38
CA GLN A 213 14.07 -10.87 10.88
C GLN A 213 15.53 -10.47 10.74
N GLU A 214 15.93 -10.13 9.53
CA GLU A 214 17.20 -9.49 9.22
C GLU A 214 17.01 -7.99 8.99
N PHE A 215 18.10 -7.22 9.01
CA PHE A 215 18.08 -5.80 8.72
C PHE A 215 19.29 -5.40 7.87
N PRO A 216 19.13 -4.39 6.98
CA PRO A 216 20.22 -3.97 6.09
C PRO A 216 21.39 -3.30 6.83
N VAL A 217 21.16 -2.87 8.08
CA VAL A 217 22.17 -2.16 8.88
C VAL A 217 22.41 -2.91 10.19
N GLY A 218 23.68 -3.16 10.50
CA GLY A 218 24.08 -3.81 11.74
C GLY A 218 23.60 -3.05 12.98
N GLY A 219 23.20 -3.80 14.01
CA GLY A 219 22.73 -3.26 15.28
C GLY A 219 21.22 -2.95 15.34
N MET A 220 20.51 -2.94 14.23
CA MET A 220 19.06 -2.74 14.23
C MET A 220 18.31 -3.85 14.98
N ASN A 221 18.83 -5.07 15.00
CA ASN A 221 18.26 -6.17 15.79
C ASN A 221 18.12 -5.86 17.28
N SER A 222 19.06 -5.06 17.83
CA SER A 222 19.02 -4.65 19.24
C SER A 222 17.90 -3.63 19.53
N LEU A 223 17.44 -2.89 18.52
CA LEU A 223 16.38 -1.89 18.65
C LEU A 223 14.99 -2.47 18.32
N TYR A 224 14.92 -3.32 17.30
CA TYR A 224 13.64 -3.78 16.75
C TYR A 224 13.34 -5.25 17.01
N GLY A 225 14.30 -6.01 17.55
CA GLY A 225 14.18 -7.46 17.81
C GLY A 225 14.62 -8.29 16.60
N THR A 226 14.51 -9.61 16.76
CA THR A 226 14.95 -10.59 15.77
C THR A 226 13.81 -11.40 15.15
N LYS A 227 12.56 -11.17 15.58
CA LYS A 227 11.37 -11.87 15.08
C LYS A 227 10.68 -11.09 13.98
N GLY A 228 10.27 -11.79 12.96
CA GLY A 228 9.45 -11.27 11.88
C GLY A 228 7.95 -11.17 12.24
N ASP A 229 7.64 -10.71 13.44
CA ASP A 229 6.31 -10.76 14.06
C ASP A 229 5.44 -9.51 13.87
N GLY A 230 5.97 -8.49 13.20
CA GLY A 230 5.28 -7.21 13.02
C GLY A 230 5.31 -6.67 11.60
N LEU A 231 4.42 -5.76 11.32
CA LEU A 231 4.37 -4.97 10.08
C LEU A 231 5.32 -3.77 10.20
N ALA A 232 6.26 -3.63 9.29
CA ALA A 232 7.09 -2.43 9.21
C ALA A 232 6.28 -1.27 8.62
N MET A 233 6.49 -0.08 9.16
CA MET A 233 5.95 1.18 8.65
C MET A 233 7.11 2.14 8.42
N ILE A 234 7.43 2.40 7.16
CA ILE A 234 8.56 3.21 6.75
C ILE A 234 8.06 4.58 6.32
N GLY A 235 8.69 5.64 6.81
CA GLY A 235 8.36 7.02 6.49
C GLY A 235 9.58 7.93 6.64
N ARG A 236 9.52 9.14 6.05
CA ARG A 236 10.61 10.10 6.13
C ARG A 236 10.66 10.76 7.53
N PRO A 237 11.82 11.15 8.02
CA PRO A 237 11.95 11.83 9.31
C PRO A 237 11.12 13.12 9.44
N GLN A 238 10.93 13.85 8.33
CA GLN A 238 10.08 15.03 8.30
C GLN A 238 8.59 14.72 8.53
N ASP A 239 8.17 13.49 8.24
CA ASP A 239 6.81 13.01 8.43
C ASP A 239 6.60 12.36 9.82
N PHE A 240 7.49 12.61 10.79
CA PHE A 240 7.51 11.99 12.13
C PHE A 240 6.17 12.07 12.86
N ARG A 241 5.48 13.22 12.80
CA ARG A 241 4.16 13.37 13.44
C ARG A 241 3.12 12.45 12.84
N LEU A 242 3.17 12.27 11.52
CA LEU A 242 2.31 11.33 10.80
C LEU A 242 2.61 9.89 11.22
N ILE A 243 3.89 9.51 11.28
CA ILE A 243 4.33 8.16 11.71
C ILE A 243 3.81 7.85 13.12
N VAL A 244 3.98 8.77 14.08
CA VAL A 244 3.52 8.57 15.46
C VAL A 244 1.99 8.46 15.54
N SER A 245 1.26 9.29 14.81
CA SER A 245 -0.19 9.24 14.75
C SER A 245 -0.69 7.93 14.13
N ALA A 246 -0.08 7.51 13.03
CA ALA A 246 -0.37 6.26 12.33
C ALA A 246 -0.13 5.04 13.23
N GLN A 247 1.02 4.99 13.93
CA GLN A 247 1.30 3.92 14.86
C GLN A 247 0.23 3.78 15.94
N LYS A 248 -0.17 4.91 16.56
CA LYS A 248 -1.22 4.90 17.60
C LYS A 248 -2.55 4.41 17.07
N ALA A 249 -2.95 4.88 15.88
CA ALA A 249 -4.22 4.48 15.27
C ALA A 249 -4.24 2.98 14.95
N PHE A 250 -3.17 2.44 14.39
CA PHE A 250 -3.03 1.02 14.08
C PHE A 250 -3.10 0.15 15.34
N GLN A 251 -2.33 0.48 16.36
CA GLN A 251 -2.26 -0.26 17.63
C GLN A 251 -3.57 -0.22 18.41
N ALA A 252 -4.38 0.83 18.25
CA ALA A 252 -5.71 0.91 18.87
C ALA A 252 -6.73 -0.04 18.22
N ALA A 253 -6.49 -0.50 17.00
CA ALA A 253 -7.42 -1.29 16.21
C ALA A 253 -7.06 -2.77 16.08
N THR A 254 -5.79 -3.12 16.26
CA THR A 254 -5.28 -4.46 15.99
C THR A 254 -4.33 -4.94 17.09
N THR A 255 -4.14 -6.26 17.16
CA THR A 255 -3.10 -6.89 17.99
C THR A 255 -1.81 -7.11 17.22
N LEU A 256 -1.83 -6.95 15.90
CA LEU A 256 -0.63 -7.04 15.07
C LEU A 256 0.33 -5.91 15.45
N LYS A 257 1.57 -6.27 15.73
CA LYS A 257 2.64 -5.32 16.01
C LYS A 257 2.92 -4.47 14.77
N ILE A 258 3.01 -3.16 14.93
CA ILE A 258 3.51 -2.25 13.88
C ILE A 258 4.84 -1.65 14.34
N VAL A 259 5.84 -1.68 13.46
CA VAL A 259 7.21 -1.26 13.74
C VAL A 259 7.55 -0.04 12.87
N PRO A 260 7.55 1.17 13.45
CA PRO A 260 7.98 2.35 12.72
C PRO A 260 9.48 2.30 12.42
N LEU A 261 9.83 2.45 11.17
CA LEU A 261 11.20 2.52 10.67
C LEU A 261 11.39 3.87 9.96
N PRO A 262 11.72 4.94 10.72
CA PRO A 262 12.00 6.23 10.08
C PRO A 262 13.26 6.10 9.23
N ALA A 263 13.16 6.50 7.96
CA ALA A 263 14.28 6.49 7.03
C ALA A 263 15.36 7.48 7.46
N PRO A 264 16.53 7.06 7.93
CA PRO A 264 17.58 8.00 8.26
C PRO A 264 18.04 8.79 7.02
N PRO A 265 18.51 10.04 7.18
CA PRO A 265 19.09 10.78 6.07
C PRO A 265 20.21 9.98 5.37
N GLY A 266 20.13 9.87 4.04
CA GLY A 266 21.08 9.11 3.23
C GLY A 266 20.74 7.64 3.03
N MET A 267 19.69 7.11 3.67
CA MET A 267 19.14 5.77 3.41
C MET A 267 17.89 5.78 2.52
N ASP A 268 17.47 6.93 2.05
CA ASP A 268 16.32 7.11 1.17
C ASP A 268 16.41 6.25 -0.09
N ILE A 269 17.60 6.01 -0.63
CA ILE A 269 17.78 5.11 -1.79
C ILE A 269 17.40 3.66 -1.44
N LEU A 270 17.90 3.15 -0.30
CA LEU A 270 17.60 1.79 0.13
C LEU A 270 16.12 1.59 0.47
N LEU A 271 15.49 2.65 0.95
CA LEU A 271 14.10 2.64 1.38
C LEU A 271 13.11 3.12 0.30
N SER A 272 13.61 3.53 -0.87
CA SER A 272 12.81 3.97 -2.03
C SER A 272 12.59 2.84 -3.05
N ARG A 273 12.23 1.63 -2.56
CA ARG A 273 12.15 0.42 -3.37
C ARG A 273 10.73 0.00 -3.74
N SER A 274 9.73 0.81 -3.39
CA SER A 274 8.34 0.55 -3.74
C SER A 274 7.59 1.84 -4.09
N ASP A 275 6.32 1.74 -4.40
CA ASP A 275 5.44 2.76 -4.98
C ASP A 275 5.27 4.05 -4.15
N HIS A 276 5.67 4.06 -2.88
CA HIS A 276 5.73 5.29 -2.06
C HIS A 276 6.82 6.26 -2.52
N ALA A 277 7.91 5.75 -3.12
CA ALA A 277 9.06 6.56 -3.47
C ALA A 277 8.76 7.66 -4.50
N PRO A 278 8.02 7.41 -5.58
CA PRO A 278 7.59 8.47 -6.50
C PRO A 278 6.80 9.59 -5.84
N PHE A 279 6.00 9.30 -4.83
CA PHE A 279 5.29 10.33 -4.06
C PHE A 279 6.26 11.17 -3.23
N TRP A 280 7.26 10.56 -2.62
CA TRP A 280 8.33 11.30 -1.94
C TRP A 280 9.09 12.23 -2.89
N TRP A 281 9.38 11.77 -4.12
CA TRP A 281 10.09 12.58 -5.12
C TRP A 281 9.28 13.80 -5.57
N GLU A 282 7.95 13.66 -5.65
CA GLU A 282 7.05 14.78 -5.94
C GLU A 282 6.72 15.65 -4.71
N GLY A 283 7.29 15.32 -3.54
CA GLY A 283 7.14 16.08 -2.30
C GLY A 283 5.92 15.72 -1.46
N TYR A 284 5.19 14.67 -1.82
CA TYR A 284 4.04 14.21 -1.06
C TYR A 284 4.45 13.39 0.17
N PRO A 285 3.70 13.45 1.29
CA PRO A 285 3.85 12.50 2.39
C PRO A 285 3.43 11.09 1.92
N ALA A 286 4.23 10.09 2.28
CA ALA A 286 3.87 8.70 2.04
C ALA A 286 4.41 7.79 3.14
N LEU A 287 3.66 6.75 3.46
CA LEU A 287 4.03 5.67 4.35
C LEU A 287 4.08 4.36 3.57
N PHE A 288 5.15 3.61 3.75
CA PHE A 288 5.33 2.31 3.16
C PHE A 288 5.14 1.22 4.22
N PHE A 289 4.27 0.27 3.94
CA PHE A 289 3.94 -0.85 4.82
C PHE A 289 4.42 -2.14 4.20
N SER A 290 5.26 -2.89 4.93
CA SER A 290 5.88 -4.10 4.42
C SER A 290 6.19 -5.10 5.54
N ASP A 291 6.28 -6.36 5.21
CA ASP A 291 6.88 -7.38 6.04
C ASP A 291 8.42 -7.38 5.96
N THR A 292 8.97 -6.49 5.13
CA THR A 292 10.40 -6.28 4.88
C THR A 292 11.04 -7.18 3.81
N ALA A 293 10.23 -7.84 2.98
CA ALA A 293 10.68 -8.57 1.80
C ALA A 293 11.83 -9.57 2.11
N GLU A 294 12.93 -9.52 1.35
CA GLU A 294 14.08 -10.43 1.48
C GLU A 294 14.72 -10.47 2.87
N PHE A 295 14.51 -9.45 3.69
CA PHE A 295 15.01 -9.41 5.07
C PHE A 295 14.20 -10.31 6.02
N ARG A 296 13.06 -10.83 5.57
CA ARG A 296 12.20 -11.76 6.30
C ARG A 296 11.74 -12.92 5.42
N ASN A 297 11.06 -12.63 4.32
CA ASN A 297 10.47 -13.62 3.44
C ASN A 297 11.50 -14.16 2.45
N LYS A 298 11.98 -15.38 2.69
CA LYS A 298 12.98 -16.03 1.82
C LYS A 298 12.39 -16.49 0.48
N ASN A 299 11.07 -16.33 0.28
CA ASN A 299 10.37 -16.59 -0.98
C ASN A 299 10.35 -15.39 -1.94
N TYR A 300 10.78 -14.21 -1.48
CA TYR A 300 10.83 -12.98 -2.28
C TYR A 300 11.44 -13.22 -3.66
N HIS A 301 10.72 -12.85 -4.72
CA HIS A 301 11.07 -13.01 -6.13
C HIS A 301 11.34 -14.46 -6.58
N LYS A 302 10.83 -15.45 -5.86
CA LYS A 302 11.04 -16.89 -6.18
C LYS A 302 9.73 -17.59 -6.53
N SER A 303 9.87 -18.76 -7.17
CA SER A 303 8.74 -19.64 -7.48
C SER A 303 8.05 -20.23 -6.22
N THR A 304 8.63 -20.00 -5.05
CA THR A 304 8.10 -20.43 -3.75
C THR A 304 7.27 -19.34 -3.06
N ASP A 305 7.08 -18.15 -3.66
CA ASP A 305 6.17 -17.13 -3.17
C ASP A 305 4.72 -17.50 -3.52
N THR A 306 4.20 -18.48 -2.78
CA THR A 306 2.89 -19.12 -2.98
C THR A 306 1.92 -18.76 -1.87
N TRP A 307 0.61 -18.78 -2.17
CA TRP A 307 -0.46 -18.36 -1.27
C TRP A 307 -0.48 -19.10 0.09
N ASP A 308 -0.06 -20.35 0.12
CA ASP A 308 -0.02 -21.20 1.32
C ASP A 308 1.15 -20.89 2.27
N THR A 309 2.05 -19.98 1.90
CA THR A 309 3.18 -19.53 2.74
C THR A 309 2.81 -18.35 3.64
N LEU A 310 1.65 -17.72 3.45
CA LEU A 310 1.26 -16.50 4.13
C LEU A 310 0.53 -16.75 5.46
N ASP A 311 0.70 -15.82 6.41
CA ASP A 311 -0.02 -15.77 7.68
C ASP A 311 -1.31 -14.95 7.52
N TYR A 312 -2.38 -15.61 7.19
CA TYR A 312 -3.68 -14.95 6.96
C TYR A 312 -4.33 -14.39 8.23
N ASP A 313 -3.96 -14.86 9.42
CA ASP A 313 -4.47 -14.30 10.67
C ASP A 313 -3.87 -12.91 10.91
N ARG A 314 -2.60 -12.72 10.59
CA ARG A 314 -1.94 -11.43 10.64
C ARG A 314 -2.29 -10.56 9.44
N LEU A 315 -2.30 -11.10 8.23
CA LEU A 315 -2.68 -10.38 7.02
C LEU A 315 -4.09 -9.77 7.13
N THR A 316 -5.04 -10.47 7.74
CA THR A 316 -6.40 -9.95 7.95
C THR A 316 -6.42 -8.72 8.86
N GLN A 317 -5.47 -8.56 9.77
CA GLN A 317 -5.38 -7.39 10.65
C GLN A 317 -4.79 -6.16 9.93
N VAL A 318 -4.01 -6.36 8.85
CA VAL A 318 -3.37 -5.26 8.12
C VAL A 318 -4.39 -4.25 7.58
N PRO A 319 -5.38 -4.63 6.76
CA PRO A 319 -6.35 -3.66 6.24
C PRO A 319 -7.15 -2.99 7.36
N VAL A 320 -7.44 -3.67 8.47
CA VAL A 320 -8.14 -3.08 9.63
C VAL A 320 -7.30 -1.96 10.25
N GLY A 321 -6.04 -2.24 10.57
CA GLY A 321 -5.14 -1.25 11.16
C GLY A 321 -4.87 -0.07 10.24
N LEU A 322 -4.66 -0.32 8.94
CA LEU A 322 -4.43 0.72 7.93
C LEU A 322 -5.68 1.59 7.72
N PHE A 323 -6.86 0.99 7.78
CA PHE A 323 -8.10 1.74 7.69
C PHE A 323 -8.28 2.69 8.88
N HIS A 324 -7.89 2.29 10.09
CA HIS A 324 -7.88 3.18 11.25
C HIS A 324 -6.84 4.32 11.12
N ILE A 325 -5.69 4.07 10.50
CA ILE A 325 -4.75 5.15 10.13
C ILE A 325 -5.42 6.13 9.17
N LEU A 326 -6.09 5.62 8.12
CA LEU A 326 -6.82 6.44 7.16
C LEU A 326 -7.86 7.33 7.84
N LEU A 327 -8.69 6.78 8.72
CA LEU A 327 -9.70 7.53 9.47
C LEU A 327 -9.07 8.60 10.39
N SER A 328 -7.94 8.29 11.02
CA SER A 328 -7.20 9.26 11.84
C SER A 328 -6.68 10.44 11.04
N ILE A 329 -6.17 10.18 9.83
CA ILE A 329 -5.71 11.23 8.90
C ILE A 329 -6.91 12.04 8.41
N ASP A 330 -8.00 11.40 8.02
CA ASP A 330 -9.22 12.08 7.57
C ASP A 330 -9.77 13.05 8.63
N ALA A 331 -9.87 12.59 9.88
CA ALA A 331 -10.32 13.40 10.99
C ALA A 331 -9.45 14.63 11.25
N ALA A 332 -8.14 14.52 11.06
CA ALA A 332 -7.21 15.65 11.19
C ALA A 332 -7.37 16.71 10.09
N HIS A 333 -8.09 16.39 9.02
CA HIS A 333 -8.34 17.26 7.88
C HIS A 333 -9.82 17.69 7.74
N ALA A 334 -10.61 17.54 8.80
CA ALA A 334 -11.97 18.07 8.85
C ALA A 334 -11.98 19.59 8.57
N PRO A 335 -12.95 20.09 7.80
CA PRO A 335 -13.14 21.52 7.61
C PRO A 335 -13.28 22.23 8.97
N LYS A 336 -12.60 23.35 9.11
CA LYS A 336 -12.68 24.19 10.32
C LYS A 336 -14.02 24.92 10.40
#